data_a18ac730952945989245dd9e86bab78a
#
_entry.id   a18ac730952945989245dd9e86bab78a
#
_cell.length_a   1.000
_cell.length_b   1.000
_cell.length_c   1.000
_cell.angle_alpha   90.00
_cell.angle_beta   90.00
_cell.angle_gamma   90.00
#
_symmetry.space_group_name_H-M   'P 1'
#
loop_
_entity.id
_entity.type
_entity.pdbx_description
1 polymer ?
#
loop_
_entity_poly.entity_id
_entity_poly.type
_entity_poly.pdbx_seq_one_letter_code
_entity_poly.pdbx_strand_id
1 'polypeptide(L)'
;MLNSSRLTTIAATATALLAAAALTACGSDDPSSATAASGSTTSSSSGVDAAKAIVAEASETPRFVAPPAFDTSSARGKTVWWIGNVEDPILRQWVEAAREAWAANGAELRVYDTKGSIPEHVKGFDLAIAGKADAIVLGDGFPAVQFAAQVKRAKNAGIPFFSLVTGQPREQPSVDGLALDVSYDYRRVGELLAAWAIADSDGKAQGVFIETPAIPSSTFEREGFQRVIEADCPDCRFEYKQVEQTGGGASASDALANVARTSILSNPQTSYVITAFDSQALYAMSGVQQAGAGQRVKLAGFNTIVPQMQNLKKGTPFKMDVGGPNVWLGYALADNVMRQWAGEELVEDPQIGFKLFTEENVQDLNVDREDDTEWYGVDYGSYYRRDVWGLEK
;
A
#
# COMPACT_ATOMS: atom_id res chain seq x y z
N MET A 1 48.23 -9.18 32.27
CA MET A 1 48.18 -10.40 33.09
C MET A 1 47.30 -11.38 32.41
N LEU A 2 47.90 -12.47 32.02
CA LEU A 2 47.33 -13.62 31.33
C LEU A 2 46.27 -14.32 32.18
N ASN A 3 45.24 -14.87 31.59
CA ASN A 3 44.93 -16.28 31.76
C ASN A 3 43.94 -16.78 30.68
N SER A 4 44.37 -17.71 30.00
CA SER A 4 44.05 -18.75 29.08
C SER A 4 43.18 -19.87 29.69
N SER A 5 42.57 -20.63 28.79
CA SER A 5 42.12 -22.04 28.82
C SER A 5 40.60 -22.23 28.96
N ARG A 6 39.92 -23.13 28.25
CA ARG A 6 40.32 -24.38 27.56
C ARG A 6 39.25 -24.77 26.53
N LEU A 7 39.70 -25.30 25.40
CA LEU A 7 38.92 -26.13 24.46
C LEU A 7 38.48 -27.45 25.12
N THR A 8 37.30 -27.93 24.76
CA THR A 8 36.96 -29.35 24.90
C THR A 8 36.26 -29.83 23.64
N THR A 9 36.97 -30.62 22.88
CA THR A 9 36.56 -31.39 21.71
C THR A 9 35.89 -32.67 22.19
N ILE A 10 34.73 -33.06 21.67
CA ILE A 10 34.23 -34.43 21.78
C ILE A 10 33.86 -34.90 20.37
N ALA A 11 34.61 -35.89 19.91
CA ALA A 11 34.37 -36.72 18.75
C ALA A 11 33.73 -38.05 19.19
N ALA A 12 32.74 -38.56 18.46
CA ALA A 12 32.36 -39.97 18.42
C ALA A 12 31.48 -40.23 17.21
N THR A 13 32.01 -40.80 16.22
CA THR A 13 32.02 -42.19 15.69
C THR A 13 30.71 -42.64 15.01
N ALA A 14 30.92 -42.96 13.74
CA ALA A 14 30.02 -43.57 12.79
C ALA A 14 29.69 -45.05 13.15
N THR A 15 28.49 -45.51 12.76
CA THR A 15 28.27 -46.95 12.52
C THR A 15 27.37 -47.09 11.29
N ALA A 16 27.94 -47.73 10.27
CA ALA A 16 27.27 -48.21 9.07
C ALA A 16 26.65 -49.58 9.33
N LEU A 17 25.49 -49.83 8.77
CA LEU A 17 24.94 -51.18 8.59
C LEU A 17 24.38 -51.29 7.18
N LEU A 18 25.09 -52.11 6.38
CA LEU A 18 24.65 -52.68 5.10
C LEU A 18 23.76 -53.89 5.40
N ALA A 19 22.68 -54.03 4.65
CA ALA A 19 22.05 -55.34 4.41
C ALA A 19 21.58 -55.39 2.96
N ALA A 20 22.19 -56.29 2.22
CA ALA A 20 21.82 -56.67 0.85
C ALA A 20 21.04 -58.00 0.87
N ALA A 21 20.04 -58.15 -0.02
CA ALA A 21 19.55 -59.43 -0.58
C ALA A 21 18.67 -59.07 -1.77
N ALA A 22 19.02 -59.29 -2.97
CA ALA A 22 19.17 -60.39 -3.91
C ALA A 22 17.85 -60.83 -4.55
N LEU A 23 17.73 -60.45 -5.82
CA LEU A 23 17.28 -61.18 -7.04
C LEU A 23 16.20 -62.26 -7.00
N THR A 24 15.17 -62.06 -7.84
CA THR A 24 14.82 -63.07 -8.87
C THR A 24 14.09 -62.42 -10.07
N ALA A 25 14.35 -62.95 -11.24
CA ALA A 25 14.15 -62.46 -12.58
C ALA A 25 12.93 -63.03 -13.29
N CYS A 26 12.76 -62.51 -14.54
CA CYS A 26 12.00 -62.95 -15.72
C CYS A 26 10.52 -62.45 -15.77
N GLY A 27 10.09 -61.77 -16.80
CA GLY A 27 10.39 -61.75 -18.18
C GLY A 27 9.31 -61.02 -18.97
N SER A 28 9.64 -60.67 -20.20
CA SER A 28 8.79 -60.35 -21.39
C SER A 28 8.46 -58.91 -21.72
N ASP A 29 9.04 -58.58 -22.84
CA ASP A 29 8.83 -57.45 -23.76
C ASP A 29 7.41 -56.91 -23.94
N ASP A 30 7.27 -55.54 -23.97
CA ASP A 30 6.82 -54.81 -25.15
C ASP A 30 6.99 -53.28 -24.92
N PRO A 31 7.32 -52.50 -25.96
CA PRO A 31 7.64 -51.06 -25.82
C PRO A 31 6.39 -50.22 -26.06
N SER A 32 5.96 -49.48 -25.08
CA SER A 32 4.95 -48.44 -25.31
C SER A 32 5.13 -47.21 -24.46
N SER A 33 5.39 -46.11 -25.14
CA SER A 33 5.15 -44.72 -24.76
C SER A 33 5.73 -44.20 -23.42
N ALA A 34 6.86 -43.55 -23.57
CA ALA A 34 7.26 -42.48 -22.65
C ALA A 34 6.19 -41.38 -22.67
N THR A 35 5.36 -41.37 -21.62
CA THR A 35 4.51 -40.21 -21.36
C THR A 35 5.43 -39.15 -20.74
N ALA A 36 5.84 -38.20 -21.56
CA ALA A 36 6.48 -36.97 -21.11
C ALA A 36 5.54 -36.31 -20.10
N ALA A 37 6.08 -35.97 -18.96
CA ALA A 37 5.42 -35.22 -17.91
C ALA A 37 4.96 -33.85 -18.45
N SER A 38 3.71 -33.75 -18.88
CA SER A 38 2.98 -32.48 -19.13
C SER A 38 2.45 -31.95 -17.79
N GLY A 39 3.34 -31.69 -16.82
CA GLY A 39 2.93 -31.20 -15.50
C GLY A 39 3.10 -29.69 -15.30
N SER A 40 3.82 -29.02 -16.21
CA SER A 40 4.25 -27.62 -15.97
C SER A 40 3.40 -26.58 -16.71
N THR A 41 2.70 -26.94 -17.78
CA THR A 41 1.92 -25.99 -18.60
C THR A 41 0.51 -25.72 -18.06
N THR A 42 -0.07 -26.61 -17.27
CA THR A 42 -1.44 -26.44 -16.72
C THR A 42 -1.51 -25.50 -15.52
N SER A 43 -0.44 -25.40 -14.72
CA SER A 43 -0.44 -24.52 -13.54
C SER A 43 -0.17 -23.05 -13.92
N SER A 44 0.65 -22.79 -14.95
CA SER A 44 0.93 -21.41 -15.39
C SER A 44 -0.27 -20.78 -16.12
N SER A 45 -1.05 -21.55 -16.87
CA SER A 45 -2.26 -21.02 -17.51
C SER A 45 -3.36 -20.66 -16.51
N SER A 46 -3.52 -21.45 -15.43
CA SER A 46 -4.53 -21.17 -14.40
C SER A 46 -4.20 -19.89 -13.59
N GLY A 47 -2.93 -19.61 -13.30
CA GLY A 47 -2.50 -18.38 -12.62
C GLY A 47 -2.73 -17.14 -13.49
N VAL A 48 -2.42 -17.22 -14.78
CA VAL A 48 -2.68 -16.12 -15.73
C VAL A 48 -4.17 -15.83 -15.89
N ASP A 49 -5.01 -16.88 -16.01
CA ASP A 49 -6.46 -16.70 -16.14
C ASP A 49 -7.07 -16.11 -14.86
N ALA A 50 -6.61 -16.54 -13.68
CA ALA A 50 -7.01 -15.97 -12.40
C ALA A 50 -6.58 -14.49 -12.29
N ALA A 51 -5.35 -14.17 -12.68
CA ALA A 51 -4.84 -12.80 -12.70
C ALA A 51 -5.66 -11.88 -13.63
N LYS A 52 -6.01 -12.36 -14.82
CA LYS A 52 -6.87 -11.63 -15.76
C LYS A 52 -8.27 -11.38 -15.18
N ALA A 53 -8.85 -12.36 -14.50
CA ALA A 53 -10.14 -12.19 -13.82
C ALA A 53 -10.08 -11.15 -12.67
N ILE A 54 -9.02 -11.18 -11.87
CA ILE A 54 -8.78 -10.19 -10.79
C ILE A 54 -8.64 -8.78 -11.39
N VAL A 55 -7.88 -8.62 -12.47
CA VAL A 55 -7.70 -7.33 -13.14
C VAL A 55 -9.01 -6.82 -13.71
N ALA A 56 -9.80 -7.68 -14.34
CA ALA A 56 -11.10 -7.30 -14.88
C ALA A 56 -12.07 -6.85 -13.79
N GLU A 57 -12.17 -7.61 -12.68
CA GLU A 57 -13.00 -7.25 -11.53
C GLU A 57 -12.56 -5.92 -10.90
N ALA A 58 -11.25 -5.76 -10.68
CA ALA A 58 -10.71 -4.55 -10.06
C ALA A 58 -10.72 -3.31 -10.98
N SER A 59 -10.99 -3.47 -12.27
CA SER A 59 -11.19 -2.33 -13.20
C SER A 59 -12.59 -1.71 -13.10
N GLU A 60 -13.51 -2.40 -12.42
CA GLU A 60 -14.86 -1.90 -12.18
C GLU A 60 -14.90 -0.90 -11.02
N THR A 61 -16.02 -0.19 -10.89
CA THR A 61 -16.26 0.74 -9.77
C THR A 61 -16.31 0.00 -8.43
N PRO A 62 -15.49 0.36 -7.43
CA PRO A 62 -15.51 -0.27 -6.12
C PRO A 62 -16.86 -0.09 -5.43
N ARG A 63 -17.38 -1.19 -4.88
CA ARG A 63 -18.63 -1.15 -4.15
C ARG A 63 -18.41 -0.54 -2.76
N PHE A 64 -19.17 0.49 -2.43
CA PHE A 64 -19.22 1.04 -1.07
C PHE A 64 -19.87 0.06 -0.08
N VAL A 65 -19.19 -0.19 1.04
CA VAL A 65 -19.71 -0.95 2.18
C VAL A 65 -19.93 0.04 3.32
N ALA A 66 -21.21 0.37 3.58
CA ALA A 66 -21.54 1.31 4.64
C ALA A 66 -21.24 0.71 6.02
N PRO A 67 -20.50 1.40 6.89
CA PRO A 67 -20.42 1.02 8.30
C PRO A 67 -21.77 1.26 9.00
N PRO A 68 -21.99 0.71 10.21
CA PRO A 68 -23.23 0.94 10.96
C PRO A 68 -23.53 2.42 11.16
N ALA A 69 -24.77 2.83 10.93
CA ALA A 69 -25.21 4.22 11.15
C ALA A 69 -25.21 4.58 12.64
N PHE A 70 -24.94 5.85 12.96
CA PHE A 70 -24.96 6.37 14.33
C PHE A 70 -25.27 7.86 14.39
N ASP A 71 -25.55 8.39 15.60
CA ASP A 71 -25.80 9.80 15.82
C ASP A 71 -24.48 10.59 15.96
N THR A 72 -24.22 11.48 15.01
CA THR A 72 -23.01 12.30 14.96
C THR A 72 -23.14 13.63 15.73
N SER A 73 -24.22 13.86 16.47
CA SER A 73 -24.46 15.12 17.19
C SER A 73 -23.37 15.51 18.20
N SER A 74 -22.63 14.51 18.70
CA SER A 74 -21.47 14.68 19.60
C SER A 74 -20.28 15.41 18.92
N ALA A 75 -20.25 15.51 17.59
CA ALA A 75 -19.20 16.18 16.83
C ALA A 75 -19.35 17.72 16.86
N ARG A 76 -20.54 18.25 17.15
CA ARG A 76 -20.81 19.70 17.07
C ARG A 76 -19.92 20.49 18.00
N GLY A 77 -19.20 21.47 17.43
CA GLY A 77 -18.31 22.37 18.16
C GLY A 77 -16.98 21.73 18.57
N LYS A 78 -16.71 20.50 18.17
CA LYS A 78 -15.43 19.81 18.38
C LYS A 78 -14.35 20.33 17.45
N THR A 79 -13.09 20.23 17.87
CA THR A 79 -11.91 20.64 17.10
C THR A 79 -10.96 19.45 16.95
N VAL A 80 -10.69 19.07 15.71
CA VAL A 80 -9.66 18.08 15.36
C VAL A 80 -8.37 18.83 14.98
N TRP A 81 -7.23 18.34 15.43
CA TRP A 81 -5.93 18.80 14.95
C TRP A 81 -5.31 17.72 14.05
N TRP A 82 -5.08 18.10 12.79
CA TRP A 82 -4.32 17.30 11.83
C TRP A 82 -2.86 17.75 11.88
N ILE A 83 -1.97 16.81 12.17
CA ILE A 83 -0.53 17.04 12.24
C ILE A 83 0.10 16.17 11.13
N GLY A 84 0.69 16.79 10.13
CA GLY A 84 1.27 16.08 9.00
C GLY A 84 1.74 17.01 7.90
N ASN A 85 2.47 16.47 6.93
CA ASN A 85 2.83 17.19 5.71
C ASN A 85 1.57 17.33 4.83
N VAL A 86 1.33 18.52 4.28
CA VAL A 86 0.23 18.81 3.36
C VAL A 86 0.70 19.38 2.02
N GLU A 87 2.01 19.31 1.75
CA GLU A 87 2.57 19.76 0.47
C GLU A 87 2.41 18.69 -0.63
N ASP A 88 2.39 17.39 -0.24
CA ASP A 88 2.15 16.29 -1.16
C ASP A 88 0.68 16.29 -1.64
N PRO A 89 0.42 16.14 -2.94
CA PRO A 89 -0.95 16.13 -3.48
C PRO A 89 -1.87 15.09 -2.83
N ILE A 90 -1.39 13.86 -2.60
CA ILE A 90 -2.22 12.81 -1.99
C ILE A 90 -2.61 13.15 -0.54
N LEU A 91 -1.66 13.68 0.24
CA LEU A 91 -1.91 14.05 1.63
C LEU A 91 -2.93 15.18 1.73
N ARG A 92 -2.92 16.10 0.77
CA ARG A 92 -3.89 17.18 0.67
C ARG A 92 -5.30 16.67 0.39
N GLN A 93 -5.47 15.66 -0.48
CA GLN A 93 -6.77 15.05 -0.75
C GLN A 93 -7.40 14.49 0.52
N TRP A 94 -6.62 13.75 1.33
CA TRP A 94 -7.12 13.18 2.59
C TRP A 94 -7.53 14.27 3.59
N VAL A 95 -6.75 15.34 3.69
CA VAL A 95 -7.07 16.49 4.56
C VAL A 95 -8.37 17.17 4.14
N GLU A 96 -8.56 17.41 2.84
CA GLU A 96 -9.75 18.10 2.36
C GLU A 96 -11.00 17.21 2.48
N ALA A 97 -10.91 15.92 2.18
CA ALA A 97 -11.99 14.97 2.39
C ALA A 97 -12.41 14.89 3.87
N ALA A 98 -11.44 14.77 4.77
CA ALA A 98 -11.71 14.76 6.21
C ALA A 98 -12.27 16.11 6.70
N ARG A 99 -11.79 17.24 6.16
CA ARG A 99 -12.31 18.59 6.46
C ARG A 99 -13.77 18.70 6.10
N GLU A 100 -14.15 18.26 4.89
CA GLU A 100 -15.54 18.26 4.43
C GLU A 100 -16.42 17.41 5.35
N ALA A 101 -15.96 16.20 5.67
CA ALA A 101 -16.67 15.27 6.53
C ALA A 101 -16.95 15.84 7.93
N TRP A 102 -15.94 16.43 8.59
CA TRP A 102 -16.14 17.06 9.90
C TRP A 102 -16.98 18.31 9.83
N ALA A 103 -16.78 19.17 8.82
CA ALA A 103 -17.59 20.39 8.64
C ALA A 103 -19.07 20.07 8.46
N ALA A 104 -19.42 19.01 7.70
CA ALA A 104 -20.79 18.54 7.53
C ALA A 104 -21.47 18.17 8.86
N ASN A 105 -20.67 17.78 9.86
CA ASN A 105 -21.13 17.39 11.20
C ASN A 105 -20.91 18.48 12.26
N GLY A 106 -20.48 19.68 11.86
CA GLY A 106 -20.30 20.84 12.74
C GLY A 106 -19.03 20.81 13.58
N ALA A 107 -18.02 20.02 13.19
CA ALA A 107 -16.70 20.03 13.78
C ALA A 107 -15.70 20.86 12.94
N GLU A 108 -14.65 21.37 13.58
CA GLU A 108 -13.59 22.19 12.96
C GLU A 108 -12.31 21.38 12.80
N LEU A 109 -11.68 21.48 11.64
CA LEU A 109 -10.33 20.94 11.39
C LEU A 109 -9.29 22.04 11.44
N ARG A 110 -8.27 21.87 12.30
CA ARG A 110 -7.04 22.66 12.35
C ARG A 110 -5.88 21.85 11.81
N VAL A 111 -5.19 22.39 10.82
CA VAL A 111 -4.04 21.73 10.18
C VAL A 111 -2.75 22.39 10.66
N TYR A 112 -1.81 21.55 11.10
CA TYR A 112 -0.43 21.93 11.37
C TYR A 112 0.47 21.25 10.34
N ASP A 113 0.99 22.04 9.40
CA ASP A 113 1.88 21.54 8.35
C ASP A 113 3.28 21.32 8.94
N THR A 114 3.71 20.06 8.94
CA THR A 114 5.02 19.63 9.46
C THR A 114 6.13 19.66 8.43
N LYS A 115 5.79 19.79 7.14
CA LYS A 115 6.71 19.69 6.00
C LYS A 115 7.55 18.41 6.03
N GLY A 116 7.00 17.33 6.61
CA GLY A 116 7.69 16.05 6.79
C GLY A 116 8.81 16.05 7.84
N SER A 117 8.90 17.09 8.70
CA SER A 117 9.94 17.21 9.72
C SER A 117 9.50 16.61 11.06
N ILE A 118 10.25 15.62 11.58
CA ILE A 118 9.97 15.01 12.89
C ILE A 118 9.91 16.04 14.03
N PRO A 119 10.84 17.03 14.14
CA PRO A 119 10.71 18.07 15.14
C PRO A 119 9.43 18.90 15.04
N GLU A 120 8.98 19.21 13.82
CA GLU A 120 7.72 19.94 13.61
C GLU A 120 6.51 19.09 13.97
N HIS A 121 6.51 17.76 13.71
CA HIS A 121 5.46 16.87 14.23
C HIS A 121 5.35 16.95 15.74
N VAL A 122 6.48 16.80 16.46
CA VAL A 122 6.51 16.91 17.94
C VAL A 122 5.90 18.23 18.39
N LYS A 123 6.29 19.34 17.79
CA LYS A 123 5.78 20.68 18.09
C LYS A 123 4.27 20.80 17.80
N GLY A 124 3.82 20.28 16.67
CA GLY A 124 2.39 20.25 16.31
C GLY A 124 1.55 19.48 17.34
N PHE A 125 2.01 18.30 17.76
CA PHE A 125 1.33 17.53 18.82
C PHE A 125 1.32 18.28 20.16
N ASP A 126 2.43 18.91 20.54
CA ASP A 126 2.50 19.67 21.78
C ASP A 126 1.54 20.86 21.76
N LEU A 127 1.39 21.55 20.63
CA LEU A 127 0.43 22.63 20.46
C LEU A 127 -1.02 22.12 20.52
N ALA A 128 -1.33 20.98 19.88
CA ALA A 128 -2.65 20.38 19.90
C ALA A 128 -3.06 19.98 21.34
N ILE A 129 -2.15 19.35 22.09
CA ILE A 129 -2.38 18.95 23.48
C ILE A 129 -2.58 20.18 24.37
N ALA A 130 -1.70 21.19 24.26
CA ALA A 130 -1.81 22.44 25.01
C ALA A 130 -3.08 23.22 24.69
N GLY A 131 -3.51 23.18 23.40
CA GLY A 131 -4.73 23.78 22.89
C GLY A 131 -6.00 23.00 23.24
N LYS A 132 -5.88 21.87 23.97
CA LYS A 132 -7.00 21.00 24.35
C LYS A 132 -7.84 20.57 23.13
N ALA A 133 -7.16 20.03 22.10
CA ALA A 133 -7.83 19.42 20.97
C ALA A 133 -8.87 18.37 21.44
N ASP A 134 -9.98 18.23 20.74
CA ASP A 134 -10.94 17.16 21.00
C ASP A 134 -10.51 15.83 20.35
N ALA A 135 -9.64 15.88 19.34
CA ALA A 135 -8.94 14.74 18.77
C ALA A 135 -7.66 15.21 18.07
N ILE A 136 -6.68 14.31 17.95
CA ILE A 136 -5.44 14.53 17.20
C ILE A 136 -5.30 13.45 16.15
N VAL A 137 -4.89 13.84 14.93
CA VAL A 137 -4.60 12.95 13.80
C VAL A 137 -3.15 13.13 13.38
N LEU A 138 -2.38 12.03 13.30
CA LEU A 138 -1.12 11.93 12.58
C LEU A 138 -1.47 11.51 11.14
N GLY A 139 -1.39 12.44 10.20
CA GLY A 139 -2.06 12.33 8.92
C GLY A 139 -1.17 12.21 7.67
N ASP A 140 0.08 11.73 7.81
CA ASP A 140 1.02 11.68 6.68
C ASP A 140 1.84 10.38 6.58
N GLY A 141 1.33 9.29 7.16
CA GLY A 141 1.91 7.96 6.99
C GLY A 141 3.17 7.67 7.84
N PHE A 142 3.60 8.61 8.69
CA PHE A 142 4.68 8.32 9.63
C PHE A 142 4.22 7.33 10.71
N PRO A 143 5.04 6.33 11.08
CA PRO A 143 4.65 5.37 12.10
C PRO A 143 4.39 6.04 13.45
N ALA A 144 3.21 5.84 14.02
CA ALA A 144 2.82 6.44 15.32
C ALA A 144 3.80 6.09 16.46
N VAL A 145 4.52 4.97 16.35
CA VAL A 145 5.54 4.56 17.33
C VAL A 145 6.69 5.57 17.44
N GLN A 146 6.99 6.32 16.39
CA GLN A 146 8.01 7.40 16.43
C GLN A 146 7.60 8.53 17.39
N PHE A 147 6.31 8.68 17.64
CA PHE A 147 5.71 9.71 18.49
C PHE A 147 5.05 9.12 19.74
N ALA A 148 5.48 7.94 20.20
CA ALA A 148 4.86 7.24 21.33
C ALA A 148 4.77 8.09 22.60
N ALA A 149 5.74 8.99 22.83
CA ALA A 149 5.70 9.91 23.97
C ALA A 149 4.55 10.93 23.86
N GLN A 150 4.30 11.45 22.66
CA GLN A 150 3.22 12.41 22.39
C GLN A 150 1.86 11.73 22.43
N VAL A 151 1.74 10.52 21.85
CA VAL A 151 0.54 9.69 21.91
C VAL A 151 0.16 9.41 23.35
N LYS A 152 1.13 9.02 24.20
CA LYS A 152 0.90 8.80 25.63
C LYS A 152 0.49 10.08 26.38
N ARG A 153 1.07 11.23 26.01
CA ARG A 153 0.67 12.53 26.60
C ARG A 153 -0.75 12.92 26.21
N ALA A 154 -1.15 12.72 24.97
CA ALA A 154 -2.53 12.91 24.51
C ALA A 154 -3.50 12.02 25.29
N LYS A 155 -3.19 10.71 25.42
CA LYS A 155 -3.95 9.77 26.24
C LYS A 155 -4.13 10.26 27.68
N ASN A 156 -3.05 10.71 28.33
CA ASN A 156 -3.09 11.21 29.70
C ASN A 156 -3.92 12.50 29.83
N ALA A 157 -4.04 13.28 28.76
CA ALA A 157 -4.88 14.47 28.68
C ALA A 157 -6.35 14.14 28.29
N GLY A 158 -6.69 12.88 28.05
CA GLY A 158 -8.01 12.45 27.61
C GLY A 158 -8.32 12.80 26.16
N ILE A 159 -7.29 13.05 25.33
CA ILE A 159 -7.42 13.41 23.91
C ILE A 159 -7.19 12.16 23.07
N PRO A 160 -8.18 11.66 22.32
CA PRO A 160 -8.03 10.55 21.42
C PRO A 160 -7.04 10.89 20.30
N PHE A 161 -6.14 9.93 20.01
CA PHE A 161 -5.10 10.07 19.01
C PHE A 161 -5.32 9.01 17.91
N PHE A 162 -5.41 9.45 16.68
CA PHE A 162 -5.57 8.61 15.49
C PHE A 162 -4.34 8.74 14.59
N SER A 163 -4.06 7.71 13.80
CA SER A 163 -3.11 7.77 12.69
C SER A 163 -3.78 7.36 11.39
N LEU A 164 -3.15 7.71 10.28
CA LEU A 164 -3.63 7.42 8.95
C LEU A 164 -2.53 6.70 8.16
N VAL A 165 -2.90 5.57 7.53
CA VAL A 165 -2.09 4.83 6.55
C VAL A 165 -0.74 4.29 7.04
N THR A 166 -0.65 3.94 8.31
CA THR A 166 0.58 3.41 8.92
C THR A 166 0.50 1.91 9.25
N GLY A 167 -0.70 1.34 9.23
CA GLY A 167 -0.99 -0.06 9.53
C GLY A 167 -1.66 -0.80 8.39
N GLN A 168 -2.32 -1.87 8.78
CA GLN A 168 -3.25 -2.64 7.95
C GLN A 168 -4.61 -2.69 8.63
N PRO A 169 -5.72 -2.75 7.91
CA PRO A 169 -7.01 -3.05 8.51
C PRO A 169 -6.90 -4.31 9.39
N ARG A 170 -7.42 -4.24 10.62
CA ARG A 170 -7.37 -5.32 11.62
C ARG A 170 -5.98 -5.72 12.13
N GLU A 171 -4.90 -5.08 11.69
CA GLU A 171 -3.54 -5.27 12.20
C GLU A 171 -3.01 -3.94 12.72
N GLN A 172 -3.61 -3.44 13.80
CA GLN A 172 -3.34 -2.11 14.32
C GLN A 172 -1.92 -1.96 14.89
N PRO A 173 -1.27 -0.79 14.69
CA PRO A 173 0.01 -0.51 15.30
C PRO A 173 -0.07 -0.56 16.83
N SER A 174 0.86 -1.30 17.44
CA SER A 174 0.90 -1.43 18.91
C SER A 174 1.54 -0.20 19.56
N VAL A 175 0.75 0.87 19.76
CA VAL A 175 1.19 2.10 20.42
C VAL A 175 0.21 2.47 21.53
N ASP A 176 0.71 2.55 22.78
CA ASP A 176 -0.13 2.86 23.96
C ASP A 176 -0.75 4.26 23.84
N GLY A 177 -2.07 4.31 23.68
CA GLY A 177 -2.85 5.54 23.53
C GLY A 177 -3.26 5.87 22.09
N LEU A 178 -2.82 5.10 21.09
CA LEU A 178 -3.40 5.18 19.76
C LEU A 178 -4.81 4.58 19.80
N ALA A 179 -5.80 5.36 19.34
CA ALA A 179 -7.18 4.91 19.27
C ALA A 179 -7.40 3.98 18.09
N LEU A 180 -6.95 4.40 16.92
CA LEU A 180 -7.03 3.62 15.68
C LEU A 180 -6.05 4.19 14.64
N ASP A 181 -5.51 3.31 13.80
CA ASP A 181 -4.95 3.65 12.49
C ASP A 181 -5.99 3.34 11.41
N VAL A 182 -6.36 4.34 10.60
CA VAL A 182 -7.26 4.12 9.48
C VAL A 182 -6.45 3.96 8.20
N SER A 183 -6.54 2.80 7.57
CA SER A 183 -5.67 2.44 6.45
C SER A 183 -6.43 1.76 5.32
N TYR A 184 -5.80 1.79 4.14
CA TYR A 184 -6.09 0.86 3.06
C TYR A 184 -5.56 -0.54 3.39
N ASP A 185 -6.10 -1.57 2.74
CA ASP A 185 -5.44 -2.89 2.69
C ASP A 185 -4.29 -2.86 1.68
N TYR A 186 -3.11 -2.48 2.16
CA TYR A 186 -1.92 -2.36 1.32
C TYR A 186 -1.43 -3.70 0.77
N ARG A 187 -1.67 -4.82 1.48
CA ARG A 187 -1.38 -6.14 0.91
C ARG A 187 -2.25 -6.40 -0.32
N ARG A 188 -3.52 -5.97 -0.27
CA ARG A 188 -4.40 -6.07 -1.44
C ARG A 188 -3.91 -5.21 -2.60
N VAL A 189 -3.38 -4.01 -2.34
CA VAL A 189 -2.74 -3.19 -3.38
C VAL A 189 -1.61 -3.96 -4.04
N GLY A 190 -0.70 -4.55 -3.26
CA GLY A 190 0.39 -5.38 -3.79
C GLY A 190 -0.09 -6.57 -4.61
N GLU A 191 -1.17 -7.27 -4.16
CA GLU A 191 -1.78 -8.35 -4.92
C GLU A 191 -2.31 -7.89 -6.29
N LEU A 192 -2.94 -6.71 -6.35
CA LEU A 192 -3.45 -6.14 -7.59
C LEU A 192 -2.33 -5.74 -8.56
N LEU A 193 -1.24 -5.16 -8.04
CA LEU A 193 -0.03 -4.87 -8.82
C LEU A 193 0.57 -6.15 -9.42
N ALA A 194 0.62 -7.24 -8.63
CA ALA A 194 1.12 -8.54 -9.09
C ALA A 194 0.19 -9.16 -10.13
N ALA A 195 -1.13 -9.16 -9.88
CA ALA A 195 -2.12 -9.70 -10.81
C ALA A 195 -2.04 -8.99 -12.17
N TRP A 196 -1.89 -7.64 -12.16
CA TRP A 196 -1.68 -6.91 -13.41
C TRP A 196 -0.40 -7.33 -14.13
N ALA A 197 0.73 -7.43 -13.43
CA ALA A 197 1.99 -7.83 -14.05
C ALA A 197 1.94 -9.24 -14.64
N ILE A 198 1.26 -10.19 -13.98
CA ILE A 198 1.02 -11.54 -14.45
C ILE A 198 0.13 -11.54 -15.71
N ALA A 199 -1.00 -10.83 -15.64
CA ALA A 199 -1.98 -10.77 -16.73
C ALA A 199 -1.41 -10.11 -18.00
N ASP A 200 -0.73 -8.98 -17.83
CA ASP A 200 -0.15 -8.18 -18.92
C ASP A 200 1.05 -8.85 -19.60
N SER A 201 1.77 -9.73 -18.88
CA SER A 201 2.94 -10.46 -19.40
C SER A 201 2.61 -11.88 -19.88
N ASP A 202 1.36 -12.33 -19.79
CA ASP A 202 0.98 -13.74 -19.94
C ASP A 202 1.86 -14.67 -19.07
N GLY A 203 2.10 -14.27 -17.82
CA GLY A 203 2.82 -15.05 -16.81
C GLY A 203 4.34 -15.06 -16.95
N LYS A 204 4.94 -14.06 -17.61
CA LYS A 204 6.38 -13.99 -17.90
C LYS A 204 7.03 -12.68 -17.46
N ALA A 205 6.44 -11.98 -16.50
CA ALA A 205 6.95 -10.70 -16.03
C ALA A 205 8.37 -10.81 -15.48
N GLN A 206 9.24 -9.90 -15.91
CA GLN A 206 10.60 -9.73 -15.40
C GLN A 206 10.73 -8.29 -14.90
N GLY A 207 11.06 -8.10 -13.63
CA GLY A 207 11.01 -6.75 -13.11
C GLY A 207 11.70 -6.50 -11.79
N VAL A 208 11.47 -5.30 -11.28
CA VAL A 208 11.90 -4.86 -9.95
C VAL A 208 10.72 -4.25 -9.23
N PHE A 209 10.56 -4.61 -7.96
CA PHE A 209 9.70 -3.89 -7.01
C PHE A 209 10.60 -3.01 -6.14
N ILE A 210 10.28 -1.72 -6.07
CA ILE A 210 11.03 -0.73 -5.30
C ILE A 210 10.20 -0.34 -4.09
N GLU A 211 10.68 -0.69 -2.89
CA GLU A 211 10.03 -0.36 -1.61
C GLU A 211 10.80 0.71 -0.83
N THR A 212 10.11 1.39 0.06
CA THR A 212 10.68 2.37 1.00
C THR A 212 10.31 1.94 2.43
N PRO A 213 11.14 1.13 3.12
CA PRO A 213 10.79 0.52 4.40
C PRO A 213 10.51 1.51 5.54
N ALA A 214 10.97 2.76 5.40
CA ALA A 214 10.64 3.83 6.35
C ALA A 214 9.13 4.15 6.39
N ILE A 215 8.38 3.75 5.35
CA ILE A 215 6.94 3.88 5.23
C ILE A 215 6.34 2.46 5.28
N PRO A 216 5.71 2.04 6.39
CA PRO A 216 5.27 0.66 6.60
C PRO A 216 4.33 0.12 5.50
N SER A 217 3.45 0.96 4.97
CA SER A 217 2.54 0.59 3.88
C SER A 217 3.27 0.05 2.63
N SER A 218 4.43 0.60 2.30
CA SER A 218 5.29 0.12 1.20
C SER A 218 5.74 -1.33 1.41
N THR A 219 6.04 -1.72 2.65
CA THR A 219 6.42 -3.09 3.00
C THR A 219 5.23 -4.04 2.87
N PHE A 220 4.04 -3.63 3.32
CA PHE A 220 2.83 -4.45 3.17
C PHE A 220 2.47 -4.67 1.69
N GLU A 221 2.61 -3.64 0.85
CA GLU A 221 2.42 -3.80 -0.60
C GLU A 221 3.40 -4.80 -1.20
N ARG A 222 4.69 -4.68 -0.86
CA ARG A 222 5.69 -5.66 -1.30
C ARG A 222 5.35 -7.08 -0.84
N GLU A 223 4.88 -7.27 0.40
CA GLU A 223 4.45 -8.58 0.89
C GLU A 223 3.31 -9.18 0.07
N GLY A 224 2.28 -8.37 -0.21
CA GLY A 224 1.15 -8.79 -1.05
C GLY A 224 1.60 -9.14 -2.47
N PHE A 225 2.41 -8.29 -3.09
CA PHE A 225 2.97 -8.49 -4.42
C PHE A 225 3.80 -9.78 -4.50
N GLN A 226 4.77 -9.93 -3.59
CA GLN A 226 5.66 -11.07 -3.56
C GLN A 226 4.89 -12.38 -3.39
N ARG A 227 3.92 -12.41 -2.48
CA ARG A 227 3.09 -13.59 -2.22
C ARG A 227 2.38 -14.10 -3.47
N VAL A 228 1.78 -13.21 -4.25
CA VAL A 228 1.05 -13.57 -5.49
C VAL A 228 2.03 -13.99 -6.58
N ILE A 229 3.15 -13.28 -6.77
CA ILE A 229 4.18 -13.67 -7.76
C ILE A 229 4.71 -15.07 -7.46
N GLU A 230 5.02 -15.37 -6.20
CA GLU A 230 5.58 -16.68 -5.81
C GLU A 230 4.55 -17.82 -5.93
N ALA A 231 3.27 -17.54 -5.65
CA ALA A 231 2.23 -18.55 -5.69
C ALA A 231 1.71 -18.83 -7.10
N ASP A 232 1.50 -17.78 -7.90
CA ASP A 232 0.68 -17.86 -9.11
C ASP A 232 1.48 -17.66 -10.41
N CYS A 233 2.78 -17.27 -10.32
CA CYS A 233 3.60 -17.01 -11.50
C CYS A 233 4.99 -17.65 -11.44
N PRO A 234 5.12 -18.95 -11.67
CA PRO A 234 6.40 -19.65 -11.57
C PRO A 234 7.48 -19.18 -12.57
N ASP A 235 7.06 -18.58 -13.70
CA ASP A 235 7.96 -18.05 -14.72
C ASP A 235 8.26 -16.55 -14.56
N CYS A 236 7.57 -15.84 -13.66
CA CYS A 236 7.88 -14.46 -13.31
C CYS A 236 9.17 -14.36 -12.48
N ARG A 237 9.90 -13.26 -12.64
CA ARG A 237 11.12 -12.97 -11.88
C ARG A 237 11.12 -11.52 -11.46
N PHE A 238 11.11 -11.27 -10.15
CA PHE A 238 11.21 -9.93 -9.59
C PHE A 238 12.36 -9.82 -8.61
N GLU A 239 13.11 -8.74 -8.71
CA GLU A 239 14.04 -8.30 -7.68
C GLU A 239 13.31 -7.32 -6.76
N TYR A 240 13.62 -7.38 -5.46
CA TYR A 240 13.08 -6.47 -4.46
C TYR A 240 14.19 -5.53 -4.01
N LYS A 241 14.03 -4.23 -4.28
CA LYS A 241 15.01 -3.18 -3.97
C LYS A 241 14.45 -2.23 -2.95
N GLN A 242 15.29 -1.84 -2.02
CA GLN A 242 14.95 -0.88 -0.98
C GLN A 242 15.60 0.47 -1.27
N VAL A 243 14.83 1.53 -1.06
CA VAL A 243 15.32 2.91 -1.09
C VAL A 243 15.11 3.52 0.28
N GLU A 244 16.21 3.96 0.90
CA GLU A 244 16.14 4.71 2.14
C GLU A 244 15.61 6.11 1.87
N GLN A 245 14.49 6.46 2.46
CA GLN A 245 13.96 7.82 2.38
C GLN A 245 14.56 8.67 3.50
N THR A 246 15.74 9.18 3.27
CA THR A 246 16.43 10.09 4.20
C THR A 246 16.08 11.55 3.90
N GLY A 247 14.84 11.95 4.14
CA GLY A 247 14.35 13.29 3.85
C GLY A 247 13.56 13.39 2.53
N GLY A 248 12.78 14.45 2.38
CA GLY A 248 12.03 14.74 1.16
C GLY A 248 12.89 15.44 0.08
N GLY A 249 12.40 15.47 -1.16
CA GLY A 249 12.98 16.27 -2.24
C GLY A 249 14.01 15.55 -3.10
N ALA A 250 14.99 16.29 -3.62
CA ALA A 250 15.89 15.85 -4.69
C ALA A 250 16.68 14.55 -4.38
N SER A 251 17.04 14.28 -3.12
CA SER A 251 17.81 13.09 -2.77
C SER A 251 17.01 11.79 -2.90
N ALA A 252 15.73 11.81 -2.56
CA ALA A 252 14.85 10.65 -2.73
C ALA A 252 14.54 10.40 -4.21
N SER A 253 14.36 11.47 -5.00
CA SER A 253 14.12 11.38 -6.43
C SER A 253 15.29 10.76 -7.18
N ASP A 254 16.53 11.17 -6.86
CA ASP A 254 17.75 10.63 -7.49
C ASP A 254 17.97 9.17 -7.13
N ALA A 255 17.70 8.77 -5.88
CA ALA A 255 17.82 7.39 -5.44
C ALA A 255 16.86 6.47 -6.19
N LEU A 256 15.59 6.84 -6.30
CA LEU A 256 14.56 6.07 -7.03
C LEU A 256 14.87 5.96 -8.52
N ALA A 257 15.24 7.08 -9.16
CA ALA A 257 15.65 7.08 -10.57
C ALA A 257 16.89 6.19 -10.79
N ASN A 258 17.88 6.24 -9.90
CA ASN A 258 19.09 5.43 -10.00
C ASN A 258 18.80 3.95 -9.80
N VAL A 259 17.95 3.56 -8.85
CA VAL A 259 17.58 2.15 -8.65
C VAL A 259 16.87 1.61 -9.89
N ALA A 260 15.89 2.32 -10.42
CA ALA A 260 15.21 1.92 -11.66
C ALA A 260 16.19 1.77 -12.82
N ARG A 261 17.04 2.79 -13.06
CA ARG A 261 18.03 2.78 -14.13
C ARG A 261 19.03 1.62 -13.99
N THR A 262 19.59 1.40 -12.81
CA THR A 262 20.59 0.35 -12.60
C THR A 262 20.01 -1.04 -12.69
N SER A 263 18.78 -1.28 -12.20
CA SER A 263 18.10 -2.56 -12.36
C SER A 263 17.87 -2.91 -13.84
N ILE A 264 17.46 -1.92 -14.65
CA ILE A 264 17.27 -2.10 -16.10
C ILE A 264 18.58 -2.38 -16.84
N LEU A 265 19.67 -1.68 -16.48
CA LEU A 265 20.96 -1.84 -17.14
C LEU A 265 21.67 -3.14 -16.73
N SER A 266 21.48 -3.61 -15.48
CA SER A 266 22.05 -4.87 -15.00
C SER A 266 21.30 -6.10 -15.52
N ASN A 267 19.99 -5.97 -15.80
CA ASN A 267 19.18 -7.04 -16.37
C ASN A 267 18.39 -6.52 -17.59
N PRO A 268 18.88 -6.76 -18.82
CA PRO A 268 18.19 -6.33 -20.05
C PRO A 268 16.78 -6.91 -20.25
N GLN A 269 16.43 -7.97 -19.52
CA GLN A 269 15.08 -8.57 -19.56
C GLN A 269 14.09 -7.85 -18.67
N THR A 270 14.51 -6.91 -17.80
CA THR A 270 13.62 -6.11 -16.99
C THR A 270 12.60 -5.38 -17.87
N SER A 271 11.35 -5.73 -17.74
CA SER A 271 10.21 -5.17 -18.49
C SER A 271 9.19 -4.48 -17.56
N TYR A 272 9.34 -4.63 -16.24
CA TYR A 272 8.47 -4.00 -15.25
C TYR A 272 9.29 -3.30 -14.17
N VAL A 273 8.84 -2.10 -13.80
CA VAL A 273 9.27 -1.39 -12.59
C VAL A 273 8.01 -1.07 -11.79
N ILE A 274 7.89 -1.68 -10.63
CA ILE A 274 6.77 -1.49 -9.72
C ILE A 274 7.25 -0.65 -8.55
N THR A 275 6.50 0.38 -8.18
CA THR A 275 6.77 1.21 -7.01
C THR A 275 5.56 1.18 -6.09
N ALA A 276 5.78 1.34 -4.79
CA ALA A 276 4.69 1.37 -3.83
C ALA A 276 3.77 2.58 -4.07
N PHE A 277 4.33 3.74 -4.45
CA PHE A 277 3.55 4.96 -4.56
C PHE A 277 3.79 5.68 -5.89
N ASP A 278 2.80 6.40 -6.34
CA ASP A 278 2.81 7.22 -7.55
C ASP A 278 3.89 8.29 -7.57
N SER A 279 4.13 8.95 -6.45
CA SER A 279 5.22 9.92 -6.33
C SER A 279 6.58 9.26 -6.59
N GLN A 280 6.76 8.00 -6.16
CA GLN A 280 7.97 7.23 -6.44
C GLN A 280 8.03 6.81 -7.92
N ALA A 281 6.90 6.45 -8.52
CA ALA A 281 6.83 6.11 -9.94
C ALA A 281 7.22 7.29 -10.83
N LEU A 282 6.86 8.53 -10.47
CA LEU A 282 7.32 9.73 -11.19
C LEU A 282 8.84 9.81 -11.27
N TYR A 283 9.53 9.53 -10.17
CA TYR A 283 10.99 9.53 -10.12
C TYR A 283 11.60 8.32 -10.82
N ALA A 284 11.04 7.13 -10.61
CA ALA A 284 11.48 5.90 -11.29
C ALA A 284 11.37 6.01 -12.81
N MET A 285 10.34 6.71 -13.32
CA MET A 285 10.15 6.95 -14.76
C MET A 285 11.34 7.71 -15.38
N SER A 286 11.94 8.66 -14.66
CA SER A 286 13.14 9.32 -15.16
C SER A 286 14.33 8.36 -15.29
N GLY A 287 14.46 7.39 -14.37
CA GLY A 287 15.46 6.31 -14.44
C GLY A 287 15.24 5.40 -15.63
N VAL A 288 14.00 5.05 -15.94
CA VAL A 288 13.62 4.26 -17.13
C VAL A 288 14.01 5.00 -18.42
N GLN A 289 13.75 6.32 -18.48
CA GLN A 289 14.14 7.16 -19.62
C GLN A 289 15.67 7.25 -19.77
N GLN A 290 16.41 7.46 -18.68
CA GLN A 290 17.87 7.49 -18.67
C GLN A 290 18.50 6.16 -19.09
N ALA A 291 17.83 5.04 -18.85
CA ALA A 291 18.25 3.71 -19.33
C ALA A 291 17.91 3.48 -20.82
N GLY A 292 17.26 4.43 -21.50
CA GLY A 292 16.79 4.26 -22.89
C GLY A 292 15.69 3.21 -23.03
N ALA A 293 14.94 2.91 -21.98
CA ALA A 293 14.03 1.76 -21.90
C ALA A 293 12.53 2.15 -21.97
N GLY A 294 12.20 3.41 -22.22
CA GLY A 294 10.83 3.95 -22.17
C GLY A 294 9.81 3.28 -23.10
N GLN A 295 10.26 2.55 -24.13
CA GLN A 295 9.36 1.83 -25.04
C GLN A 295 9.12 0.36 -24.63
N ARG A 296 9.93 -0.20 -23.73
CA ARG A 296 9.87 -1.62 -23.38
C ARG A 296 9.59 -1.89 -21.91
N VAL A 297 9.85 -0.92 -21.03
CA VAL A 297 9.65 -1.06 -19.60
C VAL A 297 8.34 -0.38 -19.23
N LYS A 298 7.48 -1.10 -18.53
CA LYS A 298 6.21 -0.64 -18.01
C LYS A 298 6.35 -0.32 -16.52
N LEU A 299 5.76 0.79 -16.07
CA LEU A 299 5.69 1.17 -14.68
C LEU A 299 4.27 1.02 -14.16
N ALA A 300 4.16 0.71 -12.87
CA ALA A 300 2.91 0.75 -12.13
C ALA A 300 3.15 1.24 -10.69
N GLY A 301 2.11 1.77 -10.08
CA GLY A 301 2.11 2.31 -8.72
C GLY A 301 0.74 2.30 -8.08
N PHE A 302 0.61 3.08 -7.00
CA PHE A 302 -0.62 3.24 -6.22
C PHE A 302 -0.77 4.71 -5.81
N ASN A 303 -1.96 5.22 -5.79
CA ASN A 303 -2.55 6.42 -5.19
C ASN A 303 -3.44 7.24 -6.13
N THR A 304 -3.29 7.15 -7.46
CA THR A 304 -4.06 7.96 -8.44
C THR A 304 -3.86 9.47 -8.32
N ILE A 305 -2.60 9.91 -8.29
CA ILE A 305 -2.33 11.36 -8.35
C ILE A 305 -2.50 11.89 -9.79
N VAL A 306 -2.91 13.16 -9.91
CA VAL A 306 -3.13 13.82 -11.21
C VAL A 306 -1.98 13.62 -12.21
N PRO A 307 -0.69 13.80 -11.86
CA PRO A 307 0.40 13.59 -12.80
C PRO A 307 0.47 12.17 -13.37
N GLN A 308 0.14 11.14 -12.56
CA GLN A 308 0.17 9.75 -13.04
C GLN A 308 -1.06 9.40 -13.87
N MET A 309 -2.23 9.89 -13.51
CA MET A 309 -3.43 9.77 -14.34
C MET A 309 -3.22 10.44 -15.72
N GLN A 310 -2.55 11.59 -15.77
CA GLN A 310 -2.15 12.23 -17.03
C GLN A 310 -1.10 11.41 -17.79
N ASN A 311 -0.17 10.76 -17.09
CA ASN A 311 0.81 9.86 -17.71
C ASN A 311 0.15 8.64 -18.35
N LEU A 312 -0.83 8.03 -17.68
CA LEU A 312 -1.66 6.95 -18.27
C LEU A 312 -2.34 7.42 -19.54
N LYS A 313 -3.04 8.56 -19.49
CA LYS A 313 -3.79 9.11 -20.63
C LYS A 313 -2.89 9.47 -21.82
N LYS A 314 -1.65 9.87 -21.58
CA LYS A 314 -0.65 10.19 -22.60
C LYS A 314 0.08 8.97 -23.17
N GLY A 315 -0.15 7.77 -22.65
CA GLY A 315 0.51 6.54 -23.10
C GLY A 315 2.01 6.51 -22.80
N THR A 316 2.44 7.10 -21.66
CA THR A 316 3.85 7.07 -21.20
C THR A 316 4.27 5.65 -20.76
N PRO A 317 5.50 5.42 -20.29
CA PRO A 317 5.88 4.14 -19.66
C PRO A 317 5.04 3.74 -18.44
N PHE A 318 4.38 4.68 -17.74
CA PHE A 318 3.43 4.36 -16.68
C PHE A 318 2.15 3.77 -17.29
N LYS A 319 1.83 2.52 -16.96
CA LYS A 319 0.81 1.73 -17.66
C LYS A 319 -0.35 1.28 -16.79
N MET A 320 -0.18 1.30 -15.48
CA MET A 320 -1.25 0.93 -14.56
C MET A 320 -1.07 1.63 -13.23
N ASP A 321 -2.18 2.01 -12.66
CA ASP A 321 -2.29 2.61 -11.33
C ASP A 321 -3.37 1.88 -10.52
N VAL A 322 -3.05 1.50 -9.30
CA VAL A 322 -4.06 1.04 -8.34
C VAL A 322 -4.62 2.25 -7.64
N GLY A 323 -5.89 2.55 -7.88
CA GLY A 323 -6.58 3.65 -7.23
C GLY A 323 -7.24 3.23 -5.93
N GLY A 324 -6.96 3.97 -4.84
CA GLY A 324 -7.72 3.92 -3.60
C GLY A 324 -8.51 5.22 -3.45
N PRO A 325 -9.85 5.19 -3.31
CA PRO A 325 -10.65 6.42 -3.21
C PRO A 325 -10.25 7.25 -1.99
N ASN A 326 -9.66 8.42 -2.22
CA ASN A 326 -9.12 9.29 -1.17
C ASN A 326 -10.22 9.96 -0.36
N VAL A 327 -11.33 10.29 -1.00
CA VAL A 327 -12.53 10.79 -0.32
C VAL A 327 -13.05 9.74 0.66
N TRP A 328 -13.15 8.49 0.25
CA TRP A 328 -13.61 7.42 1.15
C TRP A 328 -12.70 7.28 2.37
N LEU A 329 -11.36 7.27 2.19
CA LEU A 329 -10.41 7.19 3.31
C LEU A 329 -10.55 8.36 4.29
N GLY A 330 -10.64 9.60 3.77
CA GLY A 330 -10.82 10.80 4.60
C GLY A 330 -12.12 10.77 5.39
N TYR A 331 -13.21 10.31 4.77
CA TYR A 331 -14.50 10.13 5.43
C TYR A 331 -14.48 9.00 6.46
N ALA A 332 -13.79 7.87 6.17
CA ALA A 332 -13.63 6.77 7.12
C ALA A 332 -12.84 7.19 8.37
N LEU A 333 -11.82 8.03 8.21
CA LEU A 333 -11.12 8.62 9.35
C LEU A 333 -12.04 9.52 10.16
N ALA A 334 -12.78 10.42 9.49
CA ALA A 334 -13.68 11.35 10.15
C ALA A 334 -14.79 10.60 10.90
N ASP A 335 -15.34 9.55 10.29
CA ASP A 335 -16.33 8.65 10.90
C ASP A 335 -15.81 8.06 12.21
N ASN A 336 -14.59 7.49 12.20
CA ASN A 336 -14.00 6.87 13.38
C ASN A 336 -13.73 7.87 14.51
N VAL A 337 -13.27 9.08 14.18
CA VAL A 337 -13.10 10.14 15.20
C VAL A 337 -14.45 10.51 15.82
N MET A 338 -15.51 10.61 15.03
CA MET A 338 -16.85 10.92 15.54
C MET A 338 -17.46 9.77 16.34
N ARG A 339 -17.21 8.50 15.95
CA ARG A 339 -17.58 7.31 16.74
C ARG A 339 -16.92 7.34 18.11
N GLN A 340 -15.64 7.69 18.19
CA GLN A 340 -14.93 7.82 19.46
C GLN A 340 -15.60 8.86 20.37
N TRP A 341 -16.07 9.98 19.83
CA TRP A 341 -16.77 10.99 20.62
C TRP A 341 -18.17 10.57 21.04
N ALA A 342 -18.84 9.76 20.20
CA ALA A 342 -20.16 9.22 20.49
C ALA A 342 -20.12 8.01 21.46
N GLY A 343 -18.95 7.41 21.67
CA GLY A 343 -18.82 6.17 22.43
C GLY A 343 -19.25 4.92 21.66
N GLU A 344 -19.24 5.00 20.34
CA GLU A 344 -19.55 3.90 19.44
C GLU A 344 -18.32 3.03 19.15
N GLU A 345 -18.55 1.81 18.64
CA GLU A 345 -17.49 0.92 18.19
C GLU A 345 -16.76 1.51 16.97
N LEU A 346 -15.42 1.47 17.02
CA LEU A 346 -14.59 1.93 15.91
C LEU A 346 -14.59 0.91 14.76
N VAL A 347 -14.54 1.41 13.54
CA VAL A 347 -14.49 0.59 12.32
C VAL A 347 -13.03 0.38 11.94
N GLU A 348 -12.44 -0.73 12.42
CA GLU A 348 -11.02 -1.05 12.16
C GLU A 348 -10.73 -1.34 10.69
N ASP A 349 -11.71 -1.90 9.97
CA ASP A 349 -11.61 -2.20 8.55
C ASP A 349 -12.74 -1.51 7.79
N PRO A 350 -12.48 -0.33 7.19
CA PRO A 350 -13.50 0.39 6.42
C PRO A 350 -13.82 -0.27 5.06
N GLN A 351 -13.17 -1.38 4.73
CA GLN A 351 -13.36 -2.15 3.50
C GLN A 351 -13.27 -1.30 2.23
N ILE A 352 -12.30 -0.37 2.21
CA ILE A 352 -12.11 0.53 1.07
C ILE A 352 -11.69 -0.30 -0.14
N GLY A 353 -12.53 -0.31 -1.18
CA GLY A 353 -12.26 -1.01 -2.43
C GLY A 353 -11.27 -0.25 -3.31
N PHE A 354 -10.64 -0.96 -4.24
CA PHE A 354 -9.68 -0.41 -5.19
C PHE A 354 -10.20 -0.48 -6.61
N LYS A 355 -9.72 0.43 -7.48
CA LYS A 355 -9.97 0.40 -8.91
C LYS A 355 -8.64 0.45 -9.65
N LEU A 356 -8.48 -0.42 -10.65
CA LEU A 356 -7.33 -0.36 -11.55
C LEU A 356 -7.59 0.64 -12.67
N PHE A 357 -6.66 1.59 -12.81
CA PHE A 357 -6.63 2.52 -13.92
C PHE A 357 -5.54 2.12 -14.91
N THR A 358 -5.88 2.08 -16.19
CA THR A 358 -5.00 1.75 -17.30
C THR A 358 -5.16 2.79 -18.40
N GLU A 359 -4.29 2.73 -19.42
CA GLU A 359 -4.41 3.59 -20.60
C GLU A 359 -5.80 3.49 -21.25
N GLU A 360 -6.48 2.33 -21.16
CA GLU A 360 -7.77 2.09 -21.79
C GLU A 360 -8.92 2.82 -21.07
N ASN A 361 -8.99 2.73 -19.75
CA ASN A 361 -10.14 3.22 -18.98
C ASN A 361 -10.01 4.67 -18.46
N VAL A 362 -8.85 5.32 -18.68
CA VAL A 362 -8.67 6.75 -18.34
C VAL A 362 -9.02 7.71 -19.49
N GLN A 363 -9.26 7.22 -20.71
CA GLN A 363 -9.37 8.09 -21.90
C GLN A 363 -10.52 9.08 -21.80
N ASP A 364 -11.66 8.68 -21.24
CA ASP A 364 -12.84 9.52 -21.10
C ASP A 364 -12.86 10.35 -19.78
N LEU A 365 -11.90 10.12 -18.87
CA LEU A 365 -11.85 10.82 -17.60
C LEU A 365 -11.18 12.20 -17.73
N ASN A 366 -11.65 13.16 -16.95
CA ASN A 366 -10.92 14.40 -16.75
C ASN A 366 -9.80 14.15 -15.73
N VAL A 367 -8.55 14.20 -16.19
CA VAL A 367 -7.35 13.95 -15.37
C VAL A 367 -6.56 15.22 -15.07
N ASP A 368 -7.14 16.39 -15.30
CA ASP A 368 -6.49 17.68 -15.04
C ASP A 368 -6.70 18.17 -13.60
N ARG A 369 -7.59 17.52 -12.88
CA ARG A 369 -7.88 17.76 -11.47
C ARG A 369 -8.22 16.44 -10.78
N GLU A 370 -8.01 16.42 -9.48
CA GLU A 370 -8.48 15.33 -8.63
C GLU A 370 -9.99 15.38 -8.48
N ASP A 371 -10.65 14.27 -8.82
CA ASP A 371 -12.09 14.14 -8.68
C ASP A 371 -12.46 12.66 -8.51
N ASP A 372 -12.47 12.20 -7.25
CA ASP A 372 -12.83 10.82 -6.93
C ASP A 372 -14.20 10.44 -7.48
N THR A 373 -15.17 11.36 -7.46
CA THR A 373 -16.52 11.09 -7.97
C THR A 373 -16.49 10.78 -9.46
N GLU A 374 -15.71 11.54 -10.24
CA GLU A 374 -15.56 11.29 -11.68
C GLU A 374 -14.73 10.03 -11.95
N TRP A 375 -13.58 9.86 -11.25
CA TRP A 375 -12.66 8.77 -11.52
C TRP A 375 -13.21 7.41 -11.11
N TYR A 376 -13.89 7.34 -9.96
CA TYR A 376 -14.48 6.09 -9.47
C TYR A 376 -15.95 5.93 -9.88
N GLY A 377 -16.62 7.00 -10.34
CA GLY A 377 -18.02 6.98 -10.70
C GLY A 377 -18.98 6.95 -9.49
N VAL A 378 -18.49 7.30 -8.28
CA VAL A 378 -19.23 7.22 -7.02
C VAL A 378 -18.86 8.39 -6.12
N ASP A 379 -19.89 9.09 -5.60
CA ASP A 379 -19.73 10.06 -4.51
C ASP A 379 -19.76 9.34 -3.15
N TYR A 380 -18.59 8.90 -2.69
CA TYR A 380 -18.45 8.21 -1.40
C TYR A 380 -18.84 9.11 -0.23
N GLY A 381 -18.61 10.42 -0.32
CA GLY A 381 -19.02 11.39 0.70
C GLY A 381 -20.53 11.43 0.89
N SER A 382 -21.31 11.40 -0.20
CA SER A 382 -22.76 11.31 -0.13
C SER A 382 -23.24 10.04 0.57
N TYR A 383 -22.62 8.90 0.33
CA TYR A 383 -22.97 7.67 1.05
C TYR A 383 -22.79 7.82 2.56
N TYR A 384 -21.66 8.39 3.02
CA TYR A 384 -21.48 8.66 4.44
C TYR A 384 -22.54 9.62 5.00
N ARG A 385 -22.78 10.75 4.32
CA ARG A 385 -23.75 11.75 4.78
C ARG A 385 -25.15 11.19 4.88
N ARG A 386 -25.57 10.38 3.88
CA ARG A 386 -26.92 9.81 3.81
C ARG A 386 -27.07 8.55 4.66
N ASP A 387 -26.23 7.54 4.42
CA ASP A 387 -26.48 6.18 4.88
C ASP A 387 -25.84 5.90 6.26
N VAL A 388 -24.80 6.67 6.65
CA VAL A 388 -24.10 6.48 7.91
C VAL A 388 -24.47 7.53 8.94
N TRP A 389 -24.52 8.82 8.54
CA TRP A 389 -24.76 9.93 9.47
C TRP A 389 -26.18 10.49 9.43
N GLY A 390 -27.00 10.11 8.46
CA GLY A 390 -28.39 10.55 8.34
C GLY A 390 -28.57 12.06 8.13
N LEU A 391 -27.57 12.74 7.55
CA LEU A 391 -27.60 14.20 7.29
C LEU A 391 -28.37 14.55 6.02
N GLU A 392 -28.47 13.62 5.09
CA GLU A 392 -29.16 13.75 3.81
C GLU A 392 -30.27 12.69 3.74
N LYS A 393 -31.36 12.99 2.97
CA LYS A 393 -32.51 12.08 2.81
C LYS A 393 -32.51 11.43 1.43
#